data_d5b2806cd5f37846ef9b44dc6901e91a
#
_entry.id   d5b2806cd5f37846ef9b44dc6901e91a
#
_cell.length_a   1.000
_cell.length_b   1.000
_cell.length_c   1.000
_cell.angle_alpha   90.00
_cell.angle_beta   90.00
_cell.angle_gamma   90.00
#
_symmetry.space_group_name_H-M   'P 1'
#
loop_
_entity.id
_entity.type
_entity.pdbx_description
1 polymer ?
#
loop_
_entity_poly.entity_id
_entity_poly.type
_entity_poly.pdbx_seq_one_letter_code
_entity_poly.pdbx_strand_id
1 'polypeptide(L)'
;GQIKSTEQLWQLQGVNSVKGFPDTLASLYTSSNYDLPLYYSFLWFLARLLGNSYLVLRGFSVIIWFGILWSFYHLALTLFKNKNAALIAATLIFFSPRFTGYALGIWEYGLYVFFSILSSWLFLKAIDSSQPKKDWFFYSLSLIAGLYTHVFFIFVLVVHSLYFLLQLNSFNSLTKKYYSISLLASLGIYSIWLTRIFTSRFTVFGWSKGSLPLEVLWQRWVTMIARLFYNFSLANPSSTPIIEYCLIILVIISFIYLGKKADKKVFTLIILLTIIPFFSLLAWDLIRGFRYTAVGRFYLPSFLGMLLAVTFLLSNGLQQRQIWAKILLILLLVFGLIAKIPYPPPATRYVGYGSNIPNAYTMINRSQKPLIISEHWLDTLPLIHTTDAKTKYLFIQSDLRVSIPSLKNQFTDIYLLNPSPSLRQYLDNQSVQLSPTENQAFWRID
;
A
#
# COMPACT_ATOMS: atom_id res chain seq x y z
N GLY A 1 28.56 -16.28 6.24
CA GLY A 1 28.12 -15.13 5.45
C GLY A 1 29.29 -14.37 4.86
N GLN A 2 29.14 -13.77 3.68
CA GLN A 2 30.18 -12.89 3.12
C GLN A 2 29.96 -11.46 3.63
N ILE A 3 31.06 -10.81 4.03
CA ILE A 3 31.05 -9.38 4.37
C ILE A 3 30.90 -8.58 3.07
N LYS A 4 29.89 -7.72 3.01
CA LYS A 4 29.59 -6.88 1.85
C LYS A 4 29.84 -5.41 2.17
N SER A 5 30.34 -4.66 1.18
CA SER A 5 30.45 -3.21 1.29
C SER A 5 29.10 -2.53 1.02
N THR A 6 28.95 -1.30 1.48
CA THR A 6 27.82 -0.43 1.13
C THR A 6 27.64 -0.35 -0.39
N GLU A 7 28.73 -0.20 -1.15
CA GLU A 7 28.70 -0.13 -2.61
C GLU A 7 28.19 -1.43 -3.27
N GLN A 8 28.62 -2.60 -2.78
CA GLN A 8 28.12 -3.89 -3.26
C GLN A 8 26.61 -4.06 -3.00
N LEU A 9 26.13 -3.55 -1.88
CA LEU A 9 24.70 -3.57 -1.58
C LEU A 9 23.91 -2.56 -2.42
N TRP A 10 24.50 -1.41 -2.73
CA TRP A 10 23.94 -0.46 -3.68
C TRP A 10 23.75 -1.07 -5.07
N GLN A 11 24.74 -1.82 -5.55
CA GLN A 11 24.67 -2.51 -6.84
C GLN A 11 23.55 -3.56 -6.87
N LEU A 12 23.21 -4.17 -5.73
CA LEU A 12 22.10 -5.11 -5.63
C LEU A 12 20.73 -4.43 -5.72
N GLN A 13 20.64 -3.15 -5.37
CA GLN A 13 19.40 -2.36 -5.44
C GLN A 13 19.23 -1.65 -6.79
N GLY A 14 20.29 -1.52 -7.55
CA GLY A 14 20.30 -0.86 -8.85
C GLY A 14 19.91 -1.79 -10.01
N VAL A 15 19.74 -1.18 -11.18
CA VAL A 15 19.60 -1.94 -12.42
C VAL A 15 20.91 -2.65 -12.72
N ASN A 16 20.88 -3.96 -12.63
CA ASN A 16 22.05 -4.79 -12.93
C ASN A 16 22.34 -4.78 -14.44
N SER A 17 23.61 -4.55 -14.83
CA SER A 17 24.04 -4.59 -16.23
C SER A 17 23.99 -5.98 -16.84
N VAL A 18 24.06 -7.04 -16.01
CA VAL A 18 24.07 -8.46 -16.43
C VAL A 18 22.67 -9.03 -16.55
N LYS A 19 21.70 -8.55 -15.74
CA LYS A 19 20.32 -9.06 -15.70
C LYS A 19 19.39 -8.16 -16.54
N GLY A 20 18.69 -8.78 -17.47
CA GLY A 20 17.73 -8.11 -18.34
C GLY A 20 16.30 -8.07 -17.80
N PHE A 21 15.40 -7.52 -18.58
CA PHE A 21 13.97 -7.50 -18.26
C PHE A 21 13.36 -8.92 -18.07
N PRO A 22 13.70 -9.93 -18.91
CA PRO A 22 13.22 -11.29 -18.67
C PRO A 22 13.62 -11.86 -17.31
N ASP A 23 14.82 -11.54 -16.82
CA ASP A 23 15.26 -11.99 -15.49
C ASP A 23 14.43 -11.38 -14.37
N THR A 24 14.00 -10.13 -14.53
CA THR A 24 13.08 -9.46 -13.60
C THR A 24 11.74 -10.18 -13.57
N LEU A 25 11.16 -10.48 -14.74
CA LEU A 25 9.90 -11.22 -14.83
C LEU A 25 10.02 -12.63 -14.25
N ALA A 26 11.11 -13.33 -14.56
CA ALA A 26 11.40 -14.66 -14.01
C ALA A 26 11.54 -14.63 -12.49
N SER A 27 12.21 -13.61 -11.95
CA SER A 27 12.34 -13.41 -10.50
C SER A 27 10.99 -13.16 -9.82
N LEU A 28 10.16 -12.27 -10.38
CA LEU A 28 8.79 -12.02 -9.87
C LEU A 28 7.94 -13.30 -9.94
N TYR A 29 8.08 -14.06 -11.02
CA TYR A 29 7.33 -15.30 -11.20
C TYR A 29 7.78 -16.43 -10.25
N THR A 30 9.07 -16.49 -9.89
CA THR A 30 9.63 -17.61 -9.10
C THR A 30 9.73 -17.31 -7.61
N SER A 31 10.06 -16.08 -7.23
CA SER A 31 10.42 -15.72 -5.85
C SER A 31 9.34 -14.92 -5.11
N SER A 32 8.41 -14.28 -5.82
CA SER A 32 7.34 -13.52 -5.18
C SER A 32 5.95 -14.04 -5.57
N ASN A 33 5.12 -14.34 -4.57
CA ASN A 33 3.75 -14.79 -4.80
C ASN A 33 2.74 -13.62 -4.91
N TYR A 34 3.17 -12.39 -4.61
CA TYR A 34 2.29 -11.22 -4.45
C TYR A 34 2.67 -10.06 -5.33
N ASP A 35 3.95 -9.97 -5.70
CA ASP A 35 4.44 -8.89 -6.54
C ASP A 35 4.12 -9.20 -8.00
N LEU A 36 3.13 -8.50 -8.54
CA LEU A 36 2.68 -8.68 -9.91
C LEU A 36 3.49 -7.80 -10.87
N PRO A 37 3.65 -8.20 -12.13
CA PRO A 37 4.72 -7.68 -12.98
C PRO A 37 4.54 -6.23 -13.45
N LEU A 38 3.31 -5.69 -13.51
CA LEU A 38 3.10 -4.42 -14.21
C LEU A 38 3.86 -3.24 -13.56
N TYR A 39 3.74 -3.09 -12.24
CA TYR A 39 4.42 -2.00 -11.54
C TYR A 39 5.94 -2.11 -11.64
N TYR A 40 6.47 -3.30 -11.40
CA TYR A 40 7.91 -3.56 -11.45
C TYR A 40 8.49 -3.47 -12.86
N SER A 41 7.69 -3.80 -13.89
CA SER A 41 8.05 -3.57 -15.29
C SER A 41 8.24 -2.08 -15.57
N PHE A 42 7.29 -1.24 -15.14
CA PHE A 42 7.43 0.21 -15.27
C PHE A 42 8.67 0.74 -14.54
N LEU A 43 8.91 0.29 -13.30
CA LEU A 43 10.11 0.69 -12.56
C LEU A 43 11.39 0.25 -13.25
N TRP A 44 11.42 -0.97 -13.80
CA TRP A 44 12.59 -1.46 -14.55
C TRP A 44 12.90 -0.60 -15.78
N PHE A 45 11.89 -0.30 -16.59
CA PHE A 45 12.07 0.55 -17.77
C PHE A 45 12.49 1.97 -17.39
N LEU A 46 11.86 2.57 -16.38
CA LEU A 46 12.23 3.91 -15.90
C LEU A 46 13.66 3.94 -15.39
N ALA A 47 14.05 2.98 -14.56
CA ALA A 47 15.40 2.90 -14.02
C ALA A 47 16.44 2.66 -15.13
N ARG A 48 16.08 1.93 -16.18
CA ARG A 48 16.95 1.69 -17.33
C ARG A 48 17.12 2.90 -18.24
N LEU A 49 16.06 3.69 -18.44
CA LEU A 49 16.05 4.84 -19.34
C LEU A 49 16.51 6.13 -18.68
N LEU A 50 16.12 6.37 -17.42
CA LEU A 50 16.31 7.64 -16.72
C LEU A 50 17.24 7.51 -15.48
N GLY A 51 17.70 6.30 -15.20
CA GLY A 51 18.48 5.99 -14.01
C GLY A 51 17.61 5.63 -12.81
N ASN A 52 18.24 5.04 -11.79
CA ASN A 52 17.59 4.54 -10.59
C ASN A 52 17.57 5.54 -9.43
N SER A 53 17.70 6.84 -9.73
CA SER A 53 17.66 7.86 -8.68
C SER A 53 16.28 7.89 -7.99
N TYR A 54 16.28 8.21 -6.71
CA TYR A 54 15.06 8.36 -5.93
C TYR A 54 14.07 9.37 -6.54
N LEU A 55 14.59 10.43 -7.19
CA LEU A 55 13.76 11.43 -7.87
C LEU A 55 13.03 10.85 -9.06
N VAL A 56 13.69 10.01 -9.88
CA VAL A 56 13.07 9.34 -11.03
C VAL A 56 11.95 8.41 -10.57
N LEU A 57 12.23 7.55 -9.60
CA LEU A 57 11.25 6.59 -9.10
C LEU A 57 10.06 7.27 -8.39
N ARG A 58 10.33 8.33 -7.62
CA ARG A 58 9.28 9.15 -7.01
C ARG A 58 8.49 9.97 -8.03
N GLY A 59 9.15 10.47 -9.07
CA GLY A 59 8.49 11.16 -10.18
C GLY A 59 7.40 10.30 -10.81
N PHE A 60 7.64 9.01 -10.98
CA PHE A 60 6.62 8.06 -11.44
C PHE A 60 5.43 7.97 -10.48
N SER A 61 5.67 7.88 -9.18
CA SER A 61 4.60 7.87 -8.18
C SER A 61 3.77 9.16 -8.23
N VAL A 62 4.41 10.31 -8.47
CA VAL A 62 3.71 11.60 -8.62
C VAL A 62 2.83 11.62 -9.87
N ILE A 63 3.29 11.06 -11.00
CA ILE A 63 2.47 10.93 -12.22
C ILE A 63 1.23 10.06 -11.94
N ILE A 64 1.42 8.92 -11.27
CA ILE A 64 0.30 8.06 -10.85
C ILE A 64 -0.67 8.84 -9.95
N TRP A 65 -0.16 9.67 -9.04
CA TRP A 65 -0.98 10.47 -8.15
C TRP A 65 -1.89 11.45 -8.92
N PHE A 66 -1.36 12.14 -9.92
CA PHE A 66 -2.19 12.98 -10.79
C PHE A 66 -3.22 12.17 -11.57
N GLY A 67 -2.85 10.97 -12.02
CA GLY A 67 -3.79 10.02 -12.64
C GLY A 67 -4.93 9.62 -11.70
N ILE A 68 -4.63 9.39 -10.40
CA ILE A 68 -5.63 9.11 -9.35
C ILE A 68 -6.60 10.29 -9.21
N LEU A 69 -6.09 11.51 -9.07
CA LEU A 69 -6.93 12.71 -8.91
C LEU A 69 -7.84 12.90 -10.11
N TRP A 70 -7.28 12.80 -11.32
CA TRP A 70 -8.03 12.93 -12.57
C TRP A 70 -9.11 11.86 -12.71
N SER A 71 -8.77 10.60 -12.50
CA SER A 71 -9.73 9.49 -12.62
C SER A 71 -10.81 9.53 -11.54
N PHE A 72 -10.47 9.95 -10.31
CA PHE A 72 -11.44 10.06 -9.22
C PHE A 72 -12.42 11.22 -9.43
N TYR A 73 -11.93 12.35 -9.97
CA TYR A 73 -12.79 13.43 -10.42
C TYR A 73 -13.82 12.92 -11.46
N HIS A 74 -13.36 12.20 -12.48
CA HIS A 74 -14.24 11.71 -13.55
C HIS A 74 -15.20 10.62 -13.06
N LEU A 75 -14.78 9.74 -12.15
CA LEU A 75 -15.66 8.76 -11.51
C LEU A 75 -16.77 9.46 -10.73
N ALA A 76 -16.43 10.42 -9.89
CA ALA A 76 -17.40 11.18 -9.11
C ALA A 76 -18.34 12.03 -10.00
N LEU A 77 -17.81 12.62 -11.08
CA LEU A 77 -18.62 13.35 -12.06
C LEU A 77 -19.64 12.43 -12.74
N THR A 78 -19.23 11.23 -13.12
CA THR A 78 -20.12 10.23 -13.76
C THR A 78 -21.19 9.74 -12.79
N LEU A 79 -20.83 9.47 -11.53
CA LEU A 79 -21.76 8.99 -10.50
C LEU A 79 -22.76 10.06 -10.09
N PHE A 80 -22.32 11.26 -9.80
CA PHE A 80 -23.15 12.30 -9.18
C PHE A 80 -23.66 13.32 -10.19
N LYS A 81 -23.19 13.32 -11.43
CA LYS A 81 -23.54 14.27 -12.50
C LYS A 81 -23.43 15.74 -12.06
N ASN A 82 -22.49 16.00 -11.15
CA ASN A 82 -22.29 17.31 -10.51
C ASN A 82 -20.79 17.63 -10.44
N LYS A 83 -20.37 18.74 -11.09
CA LYS A 83 -18.99 19.21 -11.11
C LYS A 83 -18.45 19.56 -9.71
N ASN A 84 -19.28 20.16 -8.86
CA ASN A 84 -18.89 20.50 -7.50
C ASN A 84 -18.63 19.24 -6.66
N ALA A 85 -19.48 18.21 -6.80
CA ALA A 85 -19.24 16.92 -6.16
C ALA A 85 -17.93 16.28 -6.66
N ALA A 86 -17.64 16.35 -7.95
CA ALA A 86 -16.39 15.87 -8.53
C ALA A 86 -15.16 16.60 -7.99
N LEU A 87 -15.24 17.92 -7.84
CA LEU A 87 -14.18 18.73 -7.23
C LEU A 87 -13.97 18.38 -5.76
N ILE A 88 -15.06 18.21 -4.98
CA ILE A 88 -14.99 17.80 -3.57
C ILE A 88 -14.33 16.42 -3.47
N ALA A 89 -14.71 15.46 -4.33
CA ALA A 89 -14.09 14.13 -4.36
C ALA A 89 -12.58 14.23 -4.59
N ALA A 90 -12.15 14.93 -5.64
CA ALA A 90 -10.73 15.14 -5.95
C ALA A 90 -9.98 15.84 -4.81
N THR A 91 -10.62 16.81 -4.16
CA THR A 91 -10.04 17.52 -3.02
C THR A 91 -9.92 16.60 -1.80
N LEU A 92 -10.94 15.82 -1.46
CA LEU A 92 -10.90 14.89 -0.33
C LEU A 92 -9.83 13.82 -0.49
N ILE A 93 -9.71 13.20 -1.67
CA ILE A 93 -8.66 12.19 -1.90
C ILE A 93 -7.27 12.84 -1.90
N PHE A 94 -7.13 14.07 -2.43
CA PHE A 94 -5.87 14.82 -2.39
C PHE A 94 -5.40 15.08 -0.95
N PHE A 95 -6.30 15.49 -0.06
CA PHE A 95 -5.98 15.74 1.34
C PHE A 95 -5.98 14.48 2.21
N SER A 96 -6.44 13.34 1.69
CA SER A 96 -6.47 12.09 2.45
C SER A 96 -5.06 11.59 2.80
N PRO A 97 -4.70 11.50 4.11
CA PRO A 97 -3.40 11.01 4.52
C PRO A 97 -3.15 9.58 4.05
N ARG A 98 -4.19 8.76 4.04
CA ARG A 98 -4.11 7.36 3.62
C ARG A 98 -3.72 7.23 2.15
N PHE A 99 -4.46 7.89 1.27
CA PHE A 99 -4.20 7.78 -0.17
C PHE A 99 -2.89 8.45 -0.57
N THR A 100 -2.59 9.61 -0.01
CA THR A 100 -1.29 10.29 -0.23
C THR A 100 -0.12 9.38 0.21
N GLY A 101 -0.25 8.72 1.37
CA GLY A 101 0.80 7.83 1.88
C GLY A 101 1.06 6.62 0.97
N TYR A 102 0.01 6.02 0.42
CA TYR A 102 0.17 4.87 -0.48
C TYR A 102 0.52 5.26 -1.92
N ALA A 103 0.01 6.37 -2.43
CA ALA A 103 0.24 6.76 -3.81
C ALA A 103 1.61 7.36 -4.06
N LEU A 104 2.17 8.09 -3.10
CA LEU A 104 3.50 8.72 -3.23
C LEU A 104 4.66 7.81 -2.78
N GLY A 105 4.39 6.63 -2.28
CA GLY A 105 5.41 5.60 -2.01
C GLY A 105 5.90 4.94 -3.31
N ILE A 106 7.15 4.41 -3.28
CA ILE A 106 7.69 3.62 -4.40
C ILE A 106 7.24 2.17 -4.22
N TRP A 107 5.95 1.91 -4.45
CA TRP A 107 5.30 0.61 -4.37
C TRP A 107 4.03 0.58 -5.23
N GLU A 108 3.52 -0.61 -5.49
CA GLU A 108 2.41 -0.88 -6.41
C GLU A 108 1.04 -0.32 -5.96
N TYR A 109 0.89 0.08 -4.68
CA TYR A 109 -0.42 0.50 -4.15
C TYR A 109 -0.99 1.76 -4.80
N GLY A 110 -0.14 2.70 -5.22
CA GLY A 110 -0.58 3.86 -5.98
C GLY A 110 -1.22 3.45 -7.31
N LEU A 111 -0.57 2.55 -8.03
CA LEU A 111 -1.06 2.03 -9.30
C LEU A 111 -2.33 1.17 -9.10
N TYR A 112 -2.41 0.40 -8.01
CA TYR A 112 -3.61 -0.34 -7.62
C TYR A 112 -4.81 0.59 -7.38
N VAL A 113 -4.64 1.69 -6.65
CA VAL A 113 -5.67 2.72 -6.46
C VAL A 113 -6.07 3.34 -7.79
N PHE A 114 -5.09 3.71 -8.61
CA PHE A 114 -5.34 4.30 -9.93
C PHE A 114 -6.22 3.40 -10.80
N PHE A 115 -5.85 2.13 -10.98
CA PHE A 115 -6.64 1.21 -11.79
C PHE A 115 -7.99 0.86 -11.16
N SER A 116 -8.10 0.83 -9.82
CA SER A 116 -9.40 0.63 -9.15
C SER A 116 -10.38 1.75 -9.49
N ILE A 117 -9.92 2.98 -9.54
CA ILE A 117 -10.74 4.14 -9.89
C ILE A 117 -11.00 4.18 -11.41
N LEU A 118 -9.94 4.06 -12.19
CA LEU A 118 -10.00 4.15 -13.66
C LEU A 118 -10.94 3.09 -14.24
N SER A 119 -10.81 1.82 -13.80
CA SER A 119 -11.67 0.75 -14.28
C SER A 119 -13.12 0.94 -13.85
N SER A 120 -13.38 1.45 -12.63
CA SER A 120 -14.75 1.76 -12.19
C SER A 120 -15.38 2.89 -13.00
N TRP A 121 -14.61 3.93 -13.34
CA TRP A 121 -15.07 4.99 -14.22
C TRP A 121 -15.32 4.49 -15.64
N LEU A 122 -14.36 3.75 -16.23
CA LEU A 122 -14.50 3.20 -17.58
C LEU A 122 -15.65 2.18 -17.67
N PHE A 123 -15.89 1.40 -16.62
CA PHE A 123 -17.03 0.49 -16.52
C PHE A 123 -18.35 1.24 -16.65
N LEU A 124 -18.55 2.29 -15.85
CA LEU A 124 -19.77 3.11 -15.92
C LEU A 124 -19.91 3.79 -17.29
N LYS A 125 -18.81 4.31 -17.82
CA LYS A 125 -18.79 4.92 -19.15
C LYS A 125 -19.15 3.92 -20.25
N ALA A 126 -18.65 2.69 -20.18
CA ALA A 126 -18.89 1.65 -21.17
C ALA A 126 -20.36 1.17 -21.15
N ILE A 127 -21.01 1.17 -19.98
CA ILE A 127 -22.44 0.81 -19.85
C ILE A 127 -23.32 1.78 -20.62
N ASP A 128 -23.03 3.08 -20.57
CA ASP A 128 -23.85 4.15 -21.18
C ASP A 128 -23.26 4.65 -22.52
N SER A 129 -22.37 3.88 -23.14
CA SER A 129 -21.57 4.35 -24.27
C SER A 129 -22.32 4.38 -25.60
N SER A 130 -22.13 5.44 -26.34
CA SER A 130 -22.43 5.54 -27.78
C SER A 130 -21.40 4.86 -28.68
N GLN A 131 -20.19 4.57 -28.16
CA GLN A 131 -19.10 3.89 -28.85
C GLN A 131 -18.69 2.59 -28.10
N PRO A 132 -19.56 1.60 -28.00
CA PRO A 132 -19.38 0.47 -27.09
C PRO A 132 -18.08 -0.31 -27.34
N LYS A 133 -17.68 -0.57 -28.59
CA LYS A 133 -16.43 -1.29 -28.89
C LYS A 133 -15.21 -0.63 -28.24
N LYS A 134 -15.10 0.70 -28.40
CA LYS A 134 -13.98 1.49 -27.90
C LYS A 134 -13.96 1.53 -26.37
N ASP A 135 -15.10 1.83 -25.76
CA ASP A 135 -15.14 2.03 -24.30
C ASP A 135 -15.00 0.69 -23.56
N TRP A 136 -15.57 -0.41 -24.06
CA TRP A 136 -15.34 -1.75 -23.52
C TRP A 136 -13.90 -2.24 -23.72
N PHE A 137 -13.24 -1.86 -24.81
CA PHE A 137 -11.82 -2.14 -25.01
C PHE A 137 -10.96 -1.46 -23.92
N PHE A 138 -11.15 -0.16 -23.67
CA PHE A 138 -10.41 0.54 -22.63
C PHE A 138 -10.74 0.03 -21.24
N TYR A 139 -11.99 -0.35 -20.99
CA TYR A 139 -12.35 -1.03 -19.75
C TYR A 139 -11.60 -2.36 -19.57
N SER A 140 -11.57 -3.22 -20.59
CA SER A 140 -10.83 -4.49 -20.57
C SER A 140 -9.34 -4.27 -20.30
N LEU A 141 -8.75 -3.30 -20.99
CA LEU A 141 -7.33 -2.96 -20.80
C LEU A 141 -7.05 -2.51 -19.35
N SER A 142 -7.94 -1.69 -18.77
CA SER A 142 -7.82 -1.25 -17.39
C SER A 142 -7.99 -2.38 -16.38
N LEU A 143 -8.86 -3.36 -16.64
CA LEU A 143 -9.00 -4.57 -15.83
C LEU A 143 -7.73 -5.42 -15.87
N ILE A 144 -7.19 -5.68 -17.07
CA ILE A 144 -5.95 -6.44 -17.25
C ILE A 144 -4.81 -5.75 -16.48
N ALA A 145 -4.63 -4.45 -16.69
CA ALA A 145 -3.60 -3.69 -16.02
C ALA A 145 -3.75 -3.72 -14.49
N GLY A 146 -4.96 -3.58 -13.98
CA GLY A 146 -5.23 -3.69 -12.55
C GLY A 146 -4.92 -5.07 -11.98
N LEU A 147 -5.34 -6.14 -12.67
CA LEU A 147 -5.04 -7.53 -12.29
C LEU A 147 -3.53 -7.83 -12.31
N TYR A 148 -2.77 -7.23 -13.23
CA TYR A 148 -1.31 -7.35 -13.28
C TYR A 148 -0.56 -6.39 -12.36
N THR A 149 -1.29 -5.50 -11.65
CA THR A 149 -0.71 -4.59 -10.65
C THR A 149 -0.74 -5.17 -9.24
N HIS A 150 -1.90 -5.71 -8.81
CA HIS A 150 -2.07 -6.17 -7.43
C HIS A 150 -3.10 -7.29 -7.33
N VAL A 151 -2.79 -8.35 -6.56
CA VAL A 151 -3.66 -9.53 -6.43
C VAL A 151 -5.07 -9.19 -5.93
N PHE A 152 -5.19 -8.24 -5.01
CA PHE A 152 -6.49 -7.82 -4.46
C PHE A 152 -7.30 -6.91 -5.39
N PHE A 153 -6.78 -6.59 -6.59
CA PHE A 153 -7.59 -5.96 -7.63
C PHE A 153 -8.76 -6.86 -8.08
N ILE A 154 -8.66 -8.17 -7.85
CA ILE A 154 -9.76 -9.12 -8.08
C ILE A 154 -11.08 -8.67 -7.39
N PHE A 155 -11.00 -7.99 -6.25
CA PHE A 155 -12.20 -7.45 -5.57
C PHE A 155 -12.93 -6.40 -6.41
N VAL A 156 -12.21 -5.57 -7.17
CA VAL A 156 -12.82 -4.59 -8.07
C VAL A 156 -13.57 -5.29 -9.20
N LEU A 157 -12.98 -6.35 -9.75
CA LEU A 157 -13.62 -7.19 -10.78
C LEU A 157 -14.89 -7.86 -10.22
N VAL A 158 -14.85 -8.37 -8.98
CA VAL A 158 -16.03 -8.94 -8.31
C VAL A 158 -17.09 -7.88 -8.07
N VAL A 159 -16.72 -6.67 -7.64
CA VAL A 159 -17.65 -5.53 -7.47
C VAL A 159 -18.35 -5.21 -8.78
N HIS A 160 -17.63 -5.08 -9.89
CA HIS A 160 -18.22 -4.79 -11.20
C HIS A 160 -19.12 -5.94 -11.66
N SER A 161 -18.73 -7.20 -11.41
CA SER A 161 -19.53 -8.37 -11.77
C SER A 161 -20.83 -8.43 -10.97
N LEU A 162 -20.78 -8.21 -9.67
CA LEU A 162 -21.97 -8.16 -8.83
C LEU A 162 -22.90 -7.00 -9.19
N TYR A 163 -22.34 -5.81 -9.43
CA TYR A 163 -23.11 -4.67 -9.91
C TYR A 163 -23.82 -5.00 -11.23
N PHE A 164 -23.10 -5.60 -12.16
CA PHE A 164 -23.65 -6.00 -13.46
C PHE A 164 -24.77 -7.04 -13.32
N LEU A 165 -24.57 -8.05 -12.48
CA LEU A 165 -25.57 -9.09 -12.22
C LEU A 165 -26.83 -8.53 -11.55
N LEU A 166 -26.69 -7.64 -10.55
CA LEU A 166 -27.82 -7.02 -9.87
C LEU A 166 -28.67 -6.13 -10.81
N GLN A 167 -28.09 -5.69 -11.92
CA GLN A 167 -28.76 -4.84 -12.90
C GLN A 167 -28.92 -5.52 -14.26
N LEU A 168 -28.76 -6.84 -14.32
CA LEU A 168 -28.71 -7.61 -15.57
C LEU A 168 -29.94 -7.34 -16.48
N ASN A 169 -31.13 -7.21 -15.90
CA ASN A 169 -32.35 -6.98 -16.63
C ASN A 169 -32.45 -5.56 -17.24
N SER A 170 -31.65 -4.61 -16.76
CA SER A 170 -31.64 -3.24 -17.30
C SER A 170 -30.69 -3.07 -18.49
N PHE A 171 -29.86 -4.07 -18.81
CA PHE A 171 -28.88 -3.98 -19.87
C PHE A 171 -29.36 -4.68 -21.16
N ASN A 172 -29.08 -4.07 -22.30
CA ASN A 172 -29.33 -4.66 -23.60
C ASN A 172 -28.35 -5.81 -23.90
N SER A 173 -28.67 -6.61 -24.92
CA SER A 173 -27.86 -7.79 -25.30
C SER A 173 -26.43 -7.42 -25.71
N LEU A 174 -26.24 -6.24 -26.30
CA LEU A 174 -24.90 -5.78 -26.74
C LEU A 174 -24.00 -5.46 -25.53
N THR A 175 -24.53 -4.74 -24.53
CA THR A 175 -23.83 -4.47 -23.27
C THR A 175 -23.46 -5.76 -22.55
N LYS A 176 -24.40 -6.73 -22.49
CA LYS A 176 -24.14 -8.05 -21.90
C LYS A 176 -22.99 -8.78 -22.63
N LYS A 177 -23.02 -8.80 -23.95
CA LYS A 177 -21.99 -9.41 -24.80
C LYS A 177 -20.61 -8.79 -24.55
N TYR A 178 -20.50 -7.46 -24.61
CA TYR A 178 -19.20 -6.81 -24.44
C TYR A 178 -18.67 -6.92 -23.03
N TYR A 179 -19.53 -6.85 -22.01
CA TYR A 179 -19.12 -7.10 -20.62
C TYR A 179 -18.55 -8.52 -20.47
N SER A 180 -19.23 -9.54 -20.97
CA SER A 180 -18.77 -10.92 -20.91
C SER A 180 -17.44 -11.12 -21.63
N ILE A 181 -17.27 -10.51 -22.82
CA ILE A 181 -16.00 -10.55 -23.55
C ILE A 181 -14.89 -9.89 -22.73
N SER A 182 -15.16 -8.71 -22.14
CA SER A 182 -14.19 -7.98 -21.30
C SER A 182 -13.74 -8.81 -20.10
N LEU A 183 -14.69 -9.44 -19.42
CA LEU A 183 -14.45 -10.30 -18.27
C LEU A 183 -13.61 -11.52 -18.66
N LEU A 184 -14.03 -12.26 -19.68
CA LEU A 184 -13.36 -13.49 -20.13
C LEU A 184 -11.96 -13.19 -20.67
N ALA A 185 -11.79 -12.13 -21.46
CA ALA A 185 -10.50 -11.72 -21.97
C ALA A 185 -9.53 -11.33 -20.83
N SER A 186 -10.03 -10.56 -19.86
CA SER A 186 -9.21 -10.14 -18.70
C SER A 186 -8.79 -11.32 -17.86
N LEU A 187 -9.70 -12.25 -17.54
CA LEU A 187 -9.39 -13.47 -16.78
C LEU A 187 -8.50 -14.43 -17.58
N GLY A 188 -8.75 -14.57 -18.90
CA GLY A 188 -7.93 -15.41 -19.77
C GLY A 188 -6.47 -14.93 -19.84
N ILE A 189 -6.24 -13.63 -19.99
CA ILE A 189 -4.90 -13.06 -19.98
C ILE A 189 -4.27 -13.20 -18.59
N TYR A 190 -5.03 -12.96 -17.53
CA TYR A 190 -4.53 -13.08 -16.15
C TYR A 190 -4.28 -14.53 -15.72
N SER A 191 -4.89 -15.52 -16.38
CA SER A 191 -4.74 -16.95 -16.04
C SER A 191 -3.29 -17.42 -16.04
N ILE A 192 -2.44 -16.83 -16.90
CA ILE A 192 -0.99 -17.10 -16.96
C ILE A 192 -0.35 -16.84 -15.58
N TRP A 193 -0.76 -15.76 -14.89
CA TRP A 193 -0.23 -15.43 -13.57
C TRP A 193 -1.00 -16.11 -12.44
N LEU A 194 -2.29 -16.33 -12.64
CA LEU A 194 -3.16 -17.01 -11.68
C LEU A 194 -2.71 -18.45 -11.40
N THR A 195 -2.27 -19.19 -12.43
CA THR A 195 -1.72 -20.54 -12.27
C THR A 195 -0.55 -20.55 -11.30
N ARG A 196 0.30 -19.51 -11.34
CA ARG A 196 1.42 -19.36 -10.42
C ARG A 196 0.97 -19.15 -8.98
N ILE A 197 -0.06 -18.35 -8.76
CA ILE A 197 -0.62 -18.09 -7.42
C ILE A 197 -1.15 -19.40 -6.80
N PHE A 198 -1.77 -20.28 -7.59
CA PHE A 198 -2.30 -21.56 -7.10
C PHE A 198 -1.25 -22.66 -6.98
N THR A 199 -0.24 -22.69 -7.84
CA THR A 199 0.81 -23.71 -7.82
C THR A 199 1.93 -23.43 -6.84
N SER A 200 2.20 -22.13 -6.56
CA SER A 200 3.09 -21.79 -5.48
C SER A 200 2.44 -22.24 -4.19
N ARG A 201 3.14 -23.07 -3.42
CA ARG A 201 2.76 -23.28 -2.02
C ARG A 201 2.65 -21.87 -1.41
N PHE A 202 1.44 -21.44 -1.12
CA PHE A 202 1.17 -20.17 -0.48
C PHE A 202 2.01 -20.11 0.80
N THR A 203 3.22 -19.64 0.69
CA THR A 203 4.01 -19.27 1.86
C THR A 203 3.37 -18.01 2.40
N VAL A 204 2.35 -18.23 3.21
CA VAL A 204 1.70 -17.19 3.98
C VAL A 204 2.81 -16.47 4.73
N PHE A 205 2.91 -15.17 4.54
CA PHE A 205 3.87 -14.39 5.32
C PHE A 205 3.71 -14.72 6.80
N GLY A 206 4.82 -15.07 7.46
CA GLY A 206 4.78 -15.42 8.88
C GLY A 206 4.06 -14.35 9.73
N TRP A 207 4.17 -13.06 9.34
CA TRP A 207 3.50 -11.94 10.00
C TRP A 207 1.97 -11.92 9.84
N SER A 208 1.41 -12.59 8.83
CA SER A 208 -0.05 -12.65 8.60
C SER A 208 -0.73 -13.82 9.29
N LYS A 209 0.04 -14.77 9.84
CA LYS A 209 -0.47 -15.91 10.60
C LYS A 209 -0.86 -15.50 12.02
N GLY A 210 -1.88 -16.14 12.55
CA GLY A 210 -2.40 -15.93 13.88
C GLY A 210 -3.50 -14.89 13.93
N SER A 211 -4.56 -15.20 14.67
CA SER A 211 -5.67 -14.28 14.95
C SER A 211 -5.23 -13.19 15.91
N LEU A 212 -5.74 -12.00 15.71
CA LEU A 212 -5.65 -10.92 16.70
C LEU A 212 -6.91 -10.92 17.57
N PRO A 213 -6.81 -10.52 18.84
CA PRO A 213 -8.00 -10.25 19.65
C PRO A 213 -8.95 -9.28 18.94
N LEU A 214 -10.25 -9.49 19.10
CA LEU A 214 -11.26 -8.68 18.41
C LEU A 214 -11.14 -7.19 18.76
N GLU A 215 -10.79 -6.89 20.01
CA GLU A 215 -10.56 -5.52 20.45
C GLU A 215 -9.42 -4.84 19.68
N VAL A 216 -8.32 -5.55 19.46
CA VAL A 216 -7.17 -5.05 18.68
C VAL A 216 -7.53 -4.86 17.22
N LEU A 217 -8.31 -5.80 16.65
CA LEU A 217 -8.81 -5.68 15.28
C LEU A 217 -9.75 -4.48 15.15
N TRP A 218 -10.67 -4.31 16.10
CA TRP A 218 -11.59 -3.18 16.14
C TRP A 218 -10.85 -1.84 16.18
N GLN A 219 -9.90 -1.68 17.09
CA GLN A 219 -9.08 -0.47 17.18
C GLN A 219 -8.33 -0.19 15.86
N ARG A 220 -7.77 -1.23 15.23
CA ARG A 220 -7.12 -1.09 13.93
C ARG A 220 -8.09 -0.64 12.84
N TRP A 221 -9.28 -1.23 12.74
CA TRP A 221 -10.27 -0.84 11.74
C TRP A 221 -10.72 0.60 11.95
N VAL A 222 -10.99 1.00 13.20
CA VAL A 222 -11.33 2.38 13.57
C VAL A 222 -10.24 3.34 13.08
N THR A 223 -9.01 3.10 13.48
CA THR A 223 -7.86 3.92 13.07
C THR A 223 -7.66 3.92 11.54
N MET A 224 -7.87 2.79 10.87
CA MET A 224 -7.72 2.72 9.42
C MET A 224 -8.76 3.53 8.67
N ILE A 225 -10.00 3.56 9.12
CA ILE A 225 -11.06 4.37 8.54
C ILE A 225 -10.80 5.85 8.84
N ALA A 226 -10.46 6.19 10.08
CA ALA A 226 -10.17 7.56 10.47
C ALA A 226 -9.00 8.16 9.67
N ARG A 227 -7.99 7.36 9.32
CA ARG A 227 -6.85 7.78 8.49
C ARG A 227 -7.21 8.18 7.05
N LEU A 228 -8.46 8.05 6.65
CA LEU A 228 -8.94 8.71 5.43
C LEU A 228 -8.88 10.22 5.55
N PHE A 229 -9.06 10.76 6.74
CA PHE A 229 -9.21 12.19 7.00
C PHE A 229 -8.21 12.74 8.02
N TYR A 230 -7.67 11.88 8.89
CA TYR A 230 -6.89 12.24 10.06
C TYR A 230 -5.69 11.29 10.21
N ASN A 231 -4.53 11.81 10.56
CA ASN A 231 -3.35 10.99 10.86
C ASN A 231 -2.44 11.70 11.86
N PHE A 232 -2.94 11.91 13.08
CA PHE A 232 -2.11 12.35 14.19
C PHE A 232 -1.72 11.13 15.01
N SER A 233 -0.48 10.72 14.88
CA SER A 233 0.15 9.78 15.78
C SER A 233 0.50 10.54 17.06
N LEU A 234 -0.47 10.79 17.91
CA LEU A 234 -0.18 11.16 19.30
C LEU A 234 0.49 9.95 19.96
N ALA A 235 1.50 10.23 20.75
CA ALA A 235 2.49 9.31 21.29
C ALA A 235 1.98 8.13 22.16
N ASN A 236 0.69 7.86 22.16
CA ASN A 236 0.12 6.79 22.98
C ASN A 236 -0.73 5.81 22.13
N PRO A 237 -0.17 4.63 21.76
CA PRO A 237 -0.89 3.64 20.95
C PRO A 237 -2.05 2.95 21.69
N SER A 238 -2.24 3.18 22.99
CA SER A 238 -3.18 2.44 23.82
C SER A 238 -4.58 3.04 23.92
N SER A 239 -4.83 4.25 23.37
CA SER A 239 -6.15 4.86 23.37
C SER A 239 -6.53 5.34 21.97
N THR A 240 -7.67 4.87 21.46
CA THR A 240 -8.26 5.40 20.22
C THR A 240 -8.87 6.77 20.53
N PRO A 241 -8.38 7.86 19.91
CA PRO A 241 -8.91 9.20 20.16
C PRO A 241 -10.40 9.29 19.81
N ILE A 242 -11.18 10.03 20.58
CA ILE A 242 -12.63 10.27 20.33
C ILE A 242 -12.87 10.74 18.89
N ILE A 243 -11.96 11.53 18.33
CA ILE A 243 -12.04 12.02 16.96
C ILE A 243 -12.12 10.88 15.92
N GLU A 244 -11.47 9.74 16.14
CA GLU A 244 -11.52 8.60 15.24
C GLU A 244 -12.93 8.00 15.21
N TYR A 245 -13.61 7.91 16.35
CA TYR A 245 -15.01 7.49 16.40
C TYR A 245 -15.96 8.49 15.74
N CYS A 246 -15.73 9.79 15.92
CA CYS A 246 -16.51 10.82 15.21
C CYS A 246 -16.39 10.69 13.69
N LEU A 247 -15.20 10.36 13.18
CA LEU A 247 -14.99 10.14 11.74
C LEU A 247 -15.68 8.87 11.23
N ILE A 248 -15.75 7.81 12.04
CA ILE A 248 -16.56 6.62 11.70
C ILE A 248 -18.05 6.95 11.65
N ILE A 249 -18.54 7.68 12.65
CA ILE A 249 -19.94 8.13 12.68
C ILE A 249 -20.25 8.96 11.42
N LEU A 250 -19.34 9.85 11.01
CA LEU A 250 -19.46 10.60 9.77
C LEU A 250 -19.62 9.66 8.55
N VAL A 251 -18.78 8.64 8.45
CA VAL A 251 -18.86 7.66 7.35
C VAL A 251 -20.21 6.93 7.37
N ILE A 252 -20.64 6.47 8.54
CA ILE A 252 -21.95 5.78 8.71
C ILE A 252 -23.10 6.70 8.30
N ILE A 253 -23.13 7.95 8.80
CA ILE A 253 -24.16 8.95 8.41
C ILE A 253 -24.14 9.18 6.90
N SER A 254 -22.95 9.24 6.30
CA SER A 254 -22.80 9.42 4.85
C SER A 254 -23.43 8.28 4.05
N PHE A 255 -23.27 7.02 4.49
CA PHE A 255 -23.91 5.87 3.85
C PHE A 255 -25.43 5.85 4.05
N ILE A 256 -25.92 6.20 5.25
CA ILE A 256 -27.36 6.32 5.51
C ILE A 256 -27.97 7.39 4.60
N TYR A 257 -27.29 8.54 4.48
CA TYR A 257 -27.75 9.63 3.61
C TYR A 257 -27.71 9.23 2.14
N LEU A 258 -26.62 8.59 1.69
CA LEU A 258 -26.46 8.08 0.34
C LEU A 258 -27.60 7.09 -0.01
N GLY A 259 -27.90 6.14 0.88
CA GLY A 259 -28.99 5.17 0.68
C GLY A 259 -30.38 5.79 0.58
N LYS A 260 -30.61 6.93 1.26
CA LYS A 260 -31.90 7.64 1.24
C LYS A 260 -32.06 8.60 0.07
N LYS A 261 -30.96 9.15 -0.47
CA LYS A 261 -31.01 10.31 -1.38
C LYS A 261 -30.38 10.06 -2.76
N ALA A 262 -29.46 9.09 -2.89
CA ALA A 262 -28.83 8.79 -4.15
C ALA A 262 -29.69 7.88 -5.03
N ASP A 263 -29.41 7.91 -6.35
CA ASP A 263 -29.93 6.91 -7.27
C ASP A 263 -29.50 5.49 -6.80
N LYS A 264 -30.41 4.52 -6.94
CA LYS A 264 -30.17 3.14 -6.52
C LYS A 264 -28.93 2.53 -7.17
N LYS A 265 -28.63 2.88 -8.44
CA LYS A 265 -27.45 2.40 -9.15
C LYS A 265 -26.16 2.97 -8.54
N VAL A 266 -26.18 4.25 -8.20
CA VAL A 266 -25.05 4.93 -7.54
C VAL A 266 -24.80 4.33 -6.17
N PHE A 267 -25.86 4.16 -5.36
CA PHE A 267 -25.75 3.51 -4.04
C PHE A 267 -25.19 2.11 -4.17
N THR A 268 -25.72 1.30 -5.10
CA THR A 268 -25.27 -0.09 -5.30
C THR A 268 -23.78 -0.18 -5.61
N LEU A 269 -23.25 0.66 -6.51
CA LEU A 269 -21.81 0.59 -6.82
C LEU A 269 -20.95 1.00 -5.63
N ILE A 270 -21.31 2.09 -4.95
CA ILE A 270 -20.51 2.61 -3.82
C ILE A 270 -20.54 1.64 -2.64
N ILE A 271 -21.70 1.03 -2.34
CA ILE A 271 -21.79 0.06 -1.24
C ILE A 271 -21.02 -1.23 -1.57
N LEU A 272 -21.12 -1.76 -2.78
CA LEU A 272 -20.37 -2.93 -3.21
C LEU A 272 -18.86 -2.67 -3.16
N LEU A 273 -18.43 -1.52 -3.66
CA LEU A 273 -17.01 -1.13 -3.62
C LEU A 273 -16.49 -1.06 -2.19
N THR A 274 -17.34 -0.69 -1.23
CA THR A 274 -16.98 -0.59 0.19
C THR A 274 -16.96 -1.94 0.88
N ILE A 275 -18.00 -2.75 0.70
CA ILE A 275 -18.19 -3.96 1.52
C ILE A 275 -17.45 -5.18 0.98
N ILE A 276 -17.38 -5.36 -0.35
CA ILE A 276 -16.83 -6.58 -0.94
C ILE A 276 -15.35 -6.79 -0.58
N PRO A 277 -14.43 -5.81 -0.76
CA PRO A 277 -13.02 -6.04 -0.44
C PRO A 277 -12.80 -6.34 1.06
N PHE A 278 -13.50 -5.61 1.93
CA PHE A 278 -13.34 -5.77 3.38
C PHE A 278 -13.90 -7.12 3.86
N PHE A 279 -15.16 -7.44 3.52
CA PHE A 279 -15.80 -8.67 3.99
C PHE A 279 -15.20 -9.93 3.36
N SER A 280 -14.69 -9.86 2.13
CA SER A 280 -13.96 -10.99 1.54
C SER A 280 -12.68 -11.30 2.32
N LEU A 281 -11.93 -10.29 2.72
CA LEU A 281 -10.74 -10.48 3.56
C LEU A 281 -11.11 -10.91 4.99
N LEU A 282 -12.19 -10.38 5.55
CA LEU A 282 -12.67 -10.78 6.88
C LEU A 282 -13.09 -12.25 6.89
N ALA A 283 -13.82 -12.71 5.88
CA ALA A 283 -14.19 -14.11 5.73
C ALA A 283 -12.93 -15.00 5.62
N TRP A 284 -11.94 -14.57 4.86
CA TRP A 284 -10.67 -15.28 4.74
C TRP A 284 -9.90 -15.35 6.08
N ASP A 285 -9.85 -14.24 6.82
CA ASP A 285 -9.23 -14.18 8.14
C ASP A 285 -9.90 -15.14 9.12
N LEU A 286 -11.24 -15.20 9.13
CA LEU A 286 -12.01 -16.09 9.99
C LEU A 286 -11.81 -17.58 9.64
N ILE A 287 -11.76 -17.92 8.34
CA ILE A 287 -11.63 -19.30 7.87
C ILE A 287 -10.19 -19.81 8.07
N ARG A 288 -9.18 -18.99 7.84
CA ARG A 288 -7.78 -19.40 7.79
C ARG A 288 -6.96 -18.98 9.00
N GLY A 289 -7.52 -18.24 9.95
CA GLY A 289 -6.81 -17.74 11.12
C GLY A 289 -5.72 -16.72 10.76
N PHE A 290 -6.00 -15.85 9.78
CA PHE A 290 -5.12 -14.76 9.36
C PHE A 290 -5.54 -13.42 9.94
N ARG A 291 -4.84 -12.35 9.60
CA ARG A 291 -5.09 -10.98 10.03
C ARG A 291 -4.94 -9.96 8.90
N TYR A 292 -5.40 -10.32 7.69
CA TYR A 292 -5.32 -9.45 6.52
C TYR A 292 -6.14 -8.17 6.68
N THR A 293 -7.29 -8.25 7.38
CA THR A 293 -8.12 -7.06 7.67
C THR A 293 -7.45 -6.07 8.60
N ALA A 294 -6.40 -6.49 9.32
CA ALA A 294 -5.56 -5.57 10.09
C ALA A 294 -4.60 -4.73 9.23
N VAL A 295 -4.60 -4.92 7.89
CA VAL A 295 -3.67 -4.28 6.95
C VAL A 295 -4.45 -3.52 5.89
N GLY A 296 -4.66 -2.22 6.10
CA GLY A 296 -5.54 -1.38 5.29
C GLY A 296 -5.19 -1.28 3.81
N ARG A 297 -3.94 -1.54 3.42
CA ARG A 297 -3.52 -1.51 2.00
C ARG A 297 -4.18 -2.57 1.12
N PHE A 298 -4.74 -3.62 1.71
CA PHE A 298 -5.33 -4.71 0.96
C PHE A 298 -6.76 -4.43 0.49
N TYR A 299 -7.48 -3.55 1.16
CA TYR A 299 -8.85 -3.16 0.80
C TYR A 299 -8.99 -1.66 0.51
N LEU A 300 -8.01 -1.11 -0.20
CA LEU A 300 -8.04 0.29 -0.66
C LEU A 300 -9.32 0.67 -1.42
N PRO A 301 -9.94 -0.20 -2.26
CA PRO A 301 -11.21 0.11 -2.88
C PRO A 301 -12.35 0.39 -1.89
N SER A 302 -12.35 -0.25 -0.70
CA SER A 302 -13.34 0.05 0.34
C SER A 302 -13.26 1.50 0.81
N PHE A 303 -12.06 2.02 0.94
CA PHE A 303 -11.84 3.41 1.32
C PHE A 303 -12.27 4.41 0.24
N LEU A 304 -12.16 4.05 -1.05
CA LEU A 304 -12.69 4.86 -2.15
C LEU A 304 -14.21 4.98 -2.06
N GLY A 305 -14.91 3.89 -1.77
CA GLY A 305 -16.36 3.90 -1.56
C GLY A 305 -16.75 4.80 -0.38
N MET A 306 -16.01 4.75 0.73
CA MET A 306 -16.24 5.62 1.89
C MET A 306 -16.05 7.10 1.54
N LEU A 307 -14.98 7.46 0.80
CA LEU A 307 -14.78 8.83 0.35
C LEU A 307 -15.89 9.31 -0.59
N LEU A 308 -16.38 8.46 -1.49
CA LEU A 308 -17.50 8.79 -2.37
C LEU A 308 -18.80 9.05 -1.59
N ALA A 309 -19.07 8.24 -0.54
CA ALA A 309 -20.22 8.46 0.33
C ALA A 309 -20.15 9.81 1.06
N VAL A 310 -18.97 10.14 1.64
CA VAL A 310 -18.74 11.45 2.30
C VAL A 310 -18.81 12.59 1.30
N THR A 311 -18.27 12.41 0.09
CA THR A 311 -18.39 13.38 -1.01
C THR A 311 -19.86 13.68 -1.32
N PHE A 312 -20.68 12.66 -1.44
CA PHE A 312 -22.12 12.83 -1.73
C PHE A 312 -22.82 13.62 -0.63
N LEU A 313 -22.58 13.29 0.63
CA LEU A 313 -23.15 14.01 1.78
C LEU A 313 -22.76 15.50 1.76
N LEU A 314 -21.47 15.78 1.63
CA LEU A 314 -20.93 17.16 1.63
C LEU A 314 -21.43 17.97 0.44
N SER A 315 -21.41 17.37 -0.77
CA SER A 315 -21.84 18.08 -1.99
C SER A 315 -23.30 18.50 -1.94
N ASN A 316 -24.17 17.63 -1.43
CA ASN A 316 -25.58 17.96 -1.26
C ASN A 316 -25.80 19.00 -0.16
N GLY A 317 -25.11 18.91 0.98
CA GLY A 317 -25.17 19.93 2.02
C GLY A 317 -24.71 21.30 1.54
N LEU A 318 -23.63 21.37 0.77
CA LEU A 318 -23.12 22.61 0.19
C LEU A 318 -24.08 23.18 -0.87
N GLN A 319 -24.69 22.33 -1.68
CA GLN A 319 -25.67 22.73 -2.68
C GLN A 319 -26.92 23.34 -2.03
N GLN A 320 -27.32 22.82 -0.87
CA GLN A 320 -28.40 23.36 -0.04
C GLN A 320 -27.93 24.54 0.85
N ARG A 321 -26.73 25.05 0.65
CA ARG A 321 -26.11 26.16 1.40
C ARG A 321 -26.03 25.92 2.93
N GLN A 322 -26.00 24.67 3.36
CA GLN A 322 -25.92 24.30 4.77
C GLN A 322 -24.56 24.68 5.37
N ILE A 323 -24.57 25.39 6.49
CA ILE A 323 -23.34 25.86 7.14
C ILE A 323 -22.49 24.70 7.68
N TRP A 324 -23.14 23.65 8.20
CA TRP A 324 -22.44 22.47 8.71
C TRP A 324 -21.57 21.78 7.63
N ALA A 325 -22.02 21.75 6.38
CA ALA A 325 -21.27 21.11 5.29
C ALA A 325 -20.01 21.89 4.95
N LYS A 326 -20.05 23.23 5.03
CA LYS A 326 -18.88 24.09 4.86
C LYS A 326 -17.87 23.89 6.00
N ILE A 327 -18.35 23.94 7.24
CA ILE A 327 -17.52 23.72 8.43
C ILE A 327 -16.85 22.34 8.36
N LEU A 328 -17.63 21.29 8.10
CA LEU A 328 -17.13 19.93 8.03
C LEU A 328 -16.10 19.75 6.92
N LEU A 329 -16.34 20.29 5.71
CA LEU A 329 -15.35 20.26 4.64
C LEU A 329 -14.05 20.93 5.06
N ILE A 330 -14.12 22.15 5.61
CA ILE A 330 -12.94 22.86 6.08
C ILE A 330 -12.18 22.05 7.14
N LEU A 331 -12.88 21.47 8.12
CA LEU A 331 -12.26 20.63 9.15
C LEU A 331 -11.53 19.42 8.56
N LEU A 332 -12.15 18.72 7.60
CA LEU A 332 -11.52 17.57 6.95
C LEU A 332 -10.27 17.99 6.15
N LEU A 333 -10.31 19.12 5.48
CA LEU A 333 -9.15 19.65 4.74
C LEU A 333 -8.03 20.07 5.69
N VAL A 334 -8.35 20.73 6.79
CA VAL A 334 -7.38 21.12 7.83
C VAL A 334 -6.73 19.88 8.43
N PHE A 335 -7.49 18.85 8.78
CA PHE A 335 -6.95 17.60 9.29
C PHE A 335 -6.02 16.91 8.27
N GLY A 336 -6.43 16.87 7.01
CA GLY A 336 -5.59 16.33 5.95
C GLY A 336 -4.31 17.13 5.71
N LEU A 337 -4.39 18.47 5.83
CA LEU A 337 -3.24 19.36 5.69
C LEU A 337 -2.24 19.15 6.86
N ILE A 338 -2.74 19.17 8.08
CA ILE A 338 -1.90 18.95 9.28
C ILE A 338 -1.24 17.57 9.21
N ALA A 339 -1.96 16.54 8.75
CA ALA A 339 -1.40 15.21 8.58
C ALA A 339 -0.26 15.12 7.55
N LYS A 340 -0.09 16.12 6.70
CA LYS A 340 1.02 16.23 5.73
C LYS A 340 2.25 16.94 6.31
N ILE A 341 2.11 17.61 7.44
CA ILE A 341 3.25 18.22 8.13
C ILE A 341 4.14 17.09 8.65
N PRO A 342 5.43 17.04 8.24
CA PRO A 342 6.32 16.00 8.69
C PRO A 342 6.57 16.13 10.20
N TYR A 343 6.12 15.13 10.97
CA TYR A 343 6.45 15.02 12.40
C TYR A 343 6.74 13.54 12.73
N PRO A 344 7.91 13.21 13.14
CA PRO A 344 9.21 13.87 13.07
C PRO A 344 9.80 13.92 11.64
N PRO A 345 11.00 14.50 11.44
CA PRO A 345 11.57 14.73 10.10
C PRO A 345 11.67 13.48 9.22
N PRO A 346 11.74 13.63 7.88
CA PRO A 346 11.59 12.54 6.90
C PRO A 346 12.55 11.35 7.08
N ALA A 347 13.73 11.56 7.67
CA ALA A 347 14.71 10.50 7.97
C ALA A 347 14.18 9.43 8.94
N THR A 348 13.07 9.69 9.64
CA THR A 348 12.48 8.79 10.65
C THR A 348 11.24 8.05 10.15
N ARG A 349 10.75 8.34 8.94
CA ARG A 349 9.51 7.79 8.38
C ARG A 349 9.72 6.61 7.42
N TYR A 350 10.66 5.74 7.68
CA TYR A 350 10.59 4.42 7.05
C TYR A 350 9.51 3.59 7.77
N VAL A 351 8.28 3.76 7.31
CA VAL A 351 7.12 2.98 7.75
C VAL A 351 7.27 1.56 7.21
N GLY A 352 7.71 0.66 8.03
CA GLY A 352 7.76 -0.74 7.68
C GLY A 352 8.75 -1.50 8.55
N TYR A 353 9.95 -1.60 8.16
CA TYR A 353 11.04 -2.25 8.89
C TYR A 353 12.05 -1.18 9.31
N GLY A 354 12.21 -0.92 10.61
CA GLY A 354 13.25 -0.03 11.12
C GLY A 354 12.82 1.40 11.47
N SER A 355 11.61 1.62 12.00
CA SER A 355 11.17 2.93 12.50
C SER A 355 12.05 3.53 13.62
N ASN A 356 12.99 2.76 14.16
CA ASN A 356 13.91 3.15 15.21
C ASN A 356 15.35 3.41 14.72
N ILE A 357 15.58 3.57 13.42
CA ILE A 357 16.93 3.78 12.82
C ILE A 357 17.39 5.25 12.74
N PRO A 358 16.57 6.29 13.02
CA PRO A 358 16.89 7.67 12.63
C PRO A 358 18.21 8.23 13.12
N ASN A 359 18.71 7.77 14.26
CA ASN A 359 19.97 8.28 14.85
C ASN A 359 21.12 7.28 14.77
N ALA A 360 20.86 6.06 14.32
CA ALA A 360 21.88 5.03 14.26
C ALA A 360 23.01 5.35 13.27
N TYR A 361 22.67 5.99 12.13
CA TYR A 361 23.68 6.34 11.12
C TYR A 361 24.74 7.32 11.67
N THR A 362 24.36 8.24 12.55
CA THR A 362 25.32 9.18 13.15
C THR A 362 26.32 8.46 14.05
N MET A 363 25.87 7.48 14.81
CA MET A 363 26.71 6.63 15.65
C MET A 363 27.64 5.76 14.76
N ILE A 364 27.07 5.11 13.75
CA ILE A 364 27.82 4.23 12.84
C ILE A 364 28.88 5.02 12.04
N ASN A 365 28.52 6.20 11.53
CA ASN A 365 29.44 7.02 10.74
C ASN A 365 30.58 7.64 11.56
N ARG A 366 30.45 7.75 12.88
CA ARG A 366 31.56 8.16 13.79
C ARG A 366 32.63 7.07 13.96
N SER A 367 32.24 5.80 13.76
CA SER A 367 33.18 4.68 13.85
C SER A 367 34.19 4.68 12.68
N GLN A 368 35.44 4.26 12.93
CA GLN A 368 36.46 4.21 11.89
C GLN A 368 36.24 3.05 10.92
N LYS A 369 35.93 1.86 11.44
CA LYS A 369 35.68 0.63 10.65
C LYS A 369 34.45 -0.09 11.18
N PRO A 370 33.21 0.43 10.94
CA PRO A 370 31.99 -0.18 11.45
C PRO A 370 31.58 -1.43 10.68
N LEU A 371 31.16 -2.45 11.42
CA LEU A 371 30.50 -3.64 10.88
C LEU A 371 29.07 -3.72 11.43
N ILE A 372 28.08 -3.91 10.55
CA ILE A 372 26.70 -4.17 10.92
C ILE A 372 26.39 -5.62 10.62
N ILE A 373 25.94 -6.35 11.64
CA ILE A 373 25.50 -7.73 11.53
C ILE A 373 23.97 -7.77 11.61
N SER A 374 23.32 -8.44 10.68
CA SER A 374 21.85 -8.60 10.67
C SER A 374 21.44 -9.99 10.20
N GLU A 375 20.40 -10.54 10.81
CA GLU A 375 19.73 -11.76 10.36
C GLU A 375 18.79 -11.49 9.18
N HIS A 376 18.36 -10.24 9.00
CA HIS A 376 17.42 -9.82 7.94
C HIS A 376 18.04 -8.70 7.08
N TRP A 377 18.37 -9.02 5.85
CA TRP A 377 18.97 -8.05 4.92
C TRP A 377 18.04 -6.85 4.65
N LEU A 378 16.71 -7.04 4.71
CA LEU A 378 15.73 -5.96 4.51
C LEU A 378 15.84 -4.87 5.57
N ASP A 379 16.23 -5.21 6.80
CA ASP A 379 16.37 -4.25 7.90
C ASP A 379 17.56 -3.29 7.66
N THR A 380 18.53 -3.70 6.83
CA THR A 380 19.72 -2.89 6.52
C THR A 380 19.48 -1.91 5.38
N LEU A 381 18.41 -2.07 4.58
CA LEU A 381 18.17 -1.22 3.41
C LEU A 381 18.16 0.30 3.72
N PRO A 382 17.50 0.77 4.80
CA PRO A 382 17.55 2.19 5.16
C PRO A 382 18.97 2.68 5.52
N LEU A 383 19.77 1.81 6.12
CA LEU A 383 21.14 2.15 6.56
C LEU A 383 22.09 2.30 5.38
N ILE A 384 21.94 1.48 4.35
CA ILE A 384 22.79 1.51 3.16
C ILE A 384 22.79 2.90 2.50
N HIS A 385 21.66 3.62 2.61
CA HIS A 385 21.52 4.97 2.05
C HIS A 385 22.00 6.10 2.97
N THR A 386 22.29 5.82 4.22
CA THR A 386 22.59 6.82 5.24
C THR A 386 23.97 6.62 5.88
N THR A 387 24.58 5.46 5.70
CA THR A 387 25.91 5.15 6.23
C THR A 387 27.01 5.38 5.18
N ASP A 388 28.18 5.74 5.68
CA ASP A 388 29.37 5.98 4.85
C ASP A 388 29.83 4.72 4.12
N ALA A 389 30.59 4.89 3.03
CA ALA A 389 31.14 3.80 2.22
C ALA A 389 32.09 2.86 3.00
N LYS A 390 32.68 3.33 4.12
CA LYS A 390 33.53 2.52 5.02
C LYS A 390 32.74 1.46 5.79
N THR A 391 31.41 1.59 5.91
CA THR A 391 30.54 0.65 6.63
C THR A 391 30.49 -0.69 5.89
N LYS A 392 30.63 -1.78 6.63
CA LYS A 392 30.51 -3.14 6.12
C LYS A 392 29.30 -3.82 6.74
N TYR A 393 28.76 -4.80 6.02
CA TYR A 393 27.56 -5.51 6.40
C TYR A 393 27.81 -7.01 6.36
N LEU A 394 27.40 -7.73 7.38
CA LEU A 394 27.42 -9.18 7.45
C LEU A 394 26.00 -9.71 7.65
N PHE A 395 25.52 -10.48 6.69
CA PHE A 395 24.23 -11.17 6.82
C PHE A 395 24.47 -12.59 7.32
N ILE A 396 23.81 -12.93 8.41
CA ILE A 396 23.88 -14.26 9.01
C ILE A 396 22.50 -14.92 8.89
N GLN A 397 22.51 -16.21 8.55
CA GLN A 397 21.31 -17.05 8.69
C GLN A 397 21.30 -17.61 10.12
N SER A 398 20.11 -17.89 10.64
CA SER A 398 19.89 -18.39 12.00
C SER A 398 20.74 -19.60 12.41
N ASP A 399 21.26 -20.35 11.43
CA ASP A 399 22.05 -21.55 11.64
C ASP A 399 23.60 -21.34 11.50
N LEU A 400 24.03 -20.12 11.18
CA LEU A 400 25.44 -19.81 10.94
C LEU A 400 26.12 -19.36 12.23
N ARG A 401 27.15 -20.10 12.65
CA ARG A 401 28.05 -19.74 13.74
C ARG A 401 28.97 -18.61 13.27
N VAL A 402 28.93 -17.48 13.96
CA VAL A 402 29.80 -16.33 13.70
C VAL A 402 30.92 -16.28 14.75
N SER A 403 32.16 -16.30 14.30
CA SER A 403 33.30 -16.12 15.19
C SER A 403 33.57 -14.64 15.43
N ILE A 404 33.05 -14.11 16.54
CA ILE A 404 33.24 -12.70 16.93
C ILE A 404 34.72 -12.31 17.14
N PRO A 405 35.56 -13.16 17.76
CA PRO A 405 36.98 -12.78 17.94
C PRO A 405 37.71 -12.46 16.63
N SER A 406 37.43 -13.17 15.56
CA SER A 406 38.03 -12.90 14.24
C SER A 406 37.56 -11.59 13.63
N LEU A 407 36.35 -11.13 13.95
CA LEU A 407 35.78 -9.86 13.47
C LEU A 407 36.32 -8.66 14.27
N LYS A 408 36.56 -8.81 15.57
CA LYS A 408 37.15 -7.75 16.42
C LYS A 408 38.55 -7.34 15.97
N ASN A 409 39.28 -8.25 15.33
CA ASN A 409 40.60 -7.92 14.77
C ASN A 409 40.52 -7.08 13.47
N GLN A 410 39.36 -7.05 12.82
CA GLN A 410 39.21 -6.38 11.52
C GLN A 410 38.39 -5.09 11.61
N PHE A 411 37.47 -4.97 12.59
CA PHE A 411 36.56 -3.87 12.75
C PHE A 411 36.69 -3.20 14.12
N THR A 412 36.55 -1.88 14.15
CA THR A 412 36.67 -1.10 15.39
C THR A 412 35.38 -1.17 16.22
N ASP A 413 34.24 -1.22 15.53
CA ASP A 413 32.93 -1.28 16.18
C ASP A 413 32.03 -2.29 15.43
N ILE A 414 31.41 -3.17 16.18
CA ILE A 414 30.50 -4.19 15.63
C ILE A 414 29.12 -3.98 16.22
N TYR A 415 28.15 -3.79 15.36
CA TYR A 415 26.76 -3.55 15.73
C TYR A 415 25.87 -4.71 15.26
N LEU A 416 24.98 -5.17 16.13
CA LEU A 416 23.90 -6.10 15.79
C LEU A 416 22.62 -5.31 15.54
N LEU A 417 22.00 -5.50 14.40
CA LEU A 417 20.73 -4.89 14.04
C LEU A 417 19.58 -5.87 14.29
N ASN A 418 18.65 -5.50 15.17
CA ASN A 418 17.47 -6.30 15.54
C ASN A 418 17.80 -7.78 15.82
N PRO A 419 18.78 -8.10 16.68
CA PRO A 419 19.15 -9.49 16.91
C PRO A 419 17.99 -10.28 17.51
N SER A 420 17.74 -11.48 16.98
CA SER A 420 16.75 -12.39 17.55
C SER A 420 17.14 -12.84 18.96
N PRO A 421 16.19 -13.26 19.78
CA PRO A 421 16.49 -13.84 21.09
C PRO A 421 17.48 -15.02 21.00
N SER A 422 17.35 -15.84 19.97
CA SER A 422 18.26 -16.99 19.73
C SER A 422 19.70 -16.54 19.41
N LEU A 423 19.86 -15.49 18.62
CA LEU A 423 21.20 -14.92 18.34
C LEU A 423 21.83 -14.32 19.60
N ARG A 424 21.06 -13.59 20.41
CA ARG A 424 21.55 -13.04 21.67
C ARG A 424 22.00 -14.17 22.62
N GLN A 425 21.17 -15.17 22.82
CA GLN A 425 21.53 -16.33 23.65
C GLN A 425 22.76 -17.08 23.13
N TYR A 426 22.91 -17.22 21.82
CA TYR A 426 24.10 -17.81 21.22
C TYR A 426 25.37 -17.01 21.51
N LEU A 427 25.30 -15.68 21.43
CA LEU A 427 26.46 -14.81 21.73
C LEU A 427 26.77 -14.76 23.23
N ASP A 428 25.76 -14.75 24.10
CA ASP A 428 25.91 -14.85 25.55
C ASP A 428 26.64 -16.15 25.95
N ASN A 429 26.30 -17.27 25.31
CA ASN A 429 26.97 -18.55 25.52
C ASN A 429 28.45 -18.56 25.07
N GLN A 430 28.84 -17.61 24.20
CA GLN A 430 30.23 -17.40 23.79
C GLN A 430 30.95 -16.36 24.65
N SER A 431 30.37 -15.93 25.76
CA SER A 431 30.91 -14.87 26.64
C SER A 431 31.12 -13.53 25.90
N VAL A 432 30.32 -13.24 24.88
CA VAL A 432 30.34 -11.97 24.14
C VAL A 432 29.43 -11.00 24.87
N GLN A 433 30.01 -9.91 25.39
CA GLN A 433 29.25 -8.87 26.05
C GLN A 433 28.50 -8.03 25.01
N LEU A 434 27.20 -7.84 25.22
CA LEU A 434 26.31 -7.04 24.39
C LEU A 434 25.80 -5.84 25.19
N SER A 435 26.09 -4.64 24.74
CA SER A 435 25.53 -3.41 25.31
C SER A 435 24.45 -2.82 24.41
N PRO A 436 23.27 -2.46 24.97
CA PRO A 436 22.26 -1.75 24.21
C PRO A 436 22.77 -0.35 23.86
N THR A 437 22.53 0.08 22.63
CA THR A 437 22.82 1.47 22.23
C THR A 437 21.64 2.39 22.53
N GLU A 438 21.81 3.70 22.40
CA GLU A 438 20.70 4.68 22.52
C GLU A 438 19.55 4.36 21.56
N ASN A 439 19.83 3.66 20.47
CA ASN A 439 18.83 3.17 19.54
C ASN A 439 18.49 1.70 19.87
N GLN A 440 17.29 1.45 20.33
CA GLN A 440 16.81 0.13 20.76
C GLN A 440 16.92 -0.99 19.71
N ALA A 441 17.08 -0.63 18.42
CA ALA A 441 17.27 -1.60 17.33
C ALA A 441 18.73 -2.10 17.24
N PHE A 442 19.68 -1.42 17.87
CA PHE A 442 21.09 -1.73 17.80
C PHE A 442 21.67 -2.16 19.13
N TRP A 443 22.50 -3.18 19.06
CA TRP A 443 23.34 -3.68 20.15
C TRP A 443 24.78 -3.61 19.73
N ARG A 444 25.64 -3.10 20.59
CA ARG A 444 27.07 -3.07 20.36
C ARG A 444 27.71 -4.32 20.96
N ILE A 445 28.68 -4.88 20.27
CA ILE A 445 29.56 -5.92 20.78
C ILE A 445 30.76 -5.22 21.41
N ASP A 446 30.92 -5.37 22.73
CA ASP A 446 32.02 -4.79 23.51
C ASP A 446 33.30 -5.63 23.45
#